data_4d12bbffde1686de0c4fe8b5a42a26c5
#
_entry.id   4d12bbffde1686de0c4fe8b5a42a26c5
#
_cell.length_a   1.000
_cell.length_b   1.000
_cell.length_c   1.000
_cell.angle_alpha   90.00
_cell.angle_beta   90.00
_cell.angle_gamma   90.00
#
_symmetry.space_group_name_H-M   'P 1'
#
loop_
_entity.id
_entity.type
_entity.pdbx_description
1 polymer ?
#
loop_
_entity_poly.entity_id
_entity_poly.type
_entity_poly.pdbx_seq_one_letter_code
_entity_poly.pdbx_strand_id
1 'polypeptide(L)'
;MDIGVIILLIVLAVIVIAIVAIVGWWISTRNAFVRLKNKVEEAWATIDVYLKKRYDLIPNLVETVKGFAKHESETLKSVIAARNIAMGASSPEEAIKASGALTSSLKTFFNVVQEQYPQLQANTNFLDLQNQLKGIEAELESARRYYNGQVKAFNTKRELFPSNLVVNGMGEEYLKKPYFELDSEEERQNVKVSF
;
A
#
# COMPACT_ATOMS: atom_id res chain seq x y z
N MET A 1 -39.43 45.10 29.10
CA MET A 1 -38.53 43.96 29.30
C MET A 1 -37.23 44.52 29.85
N ASP A 2 -36.80 44.08 30.99
CA ASP A 2 -35.62 44.64 31.63
C ASP A 2 -34.38 44.40 30.78
N ILE A 3 -33.50 45.41 30.67
CA ILE A 3 -32.26 45.32 29.92
C ILE A 3 -31.44 44.06 30.28
N GLY A 4 -31.46 43.68 31.58
CA GLY A 4 -30.84 42.46 32.10
C GLY A 4 -31.39 41.18 31.47
N VAL A 5 -32.72 41.09 31.21
CA VAL A 5 -33.35 39.94 30.56
C VAL A 5 -32.94 39.84 29.08
N ILE A 6 -32.83 40.99 28.41
CA ILE A 6 -32.39 41.05 27.02
C ILE A 6 -30.94 40.54 26.89
N ILE A 7 -30.08 40.99 27.74
CA ILE A 7 -28.65 40.57 27.80
C ILE A 7 -28.58 39.06 28.06
N LEU A 8 -29.34 38.56 29.04
CA LEU A 8 -29.39 37.11 29.33
C LEU A 8 -29.81 36.26 28.12
N LEU A 9 -30.86 36.69 27.41
CA LEU A 9 -31.34 36.00 26.20
C LEU A 9 -30.33 36.03 25.10
N ILE A 10 -29.60 37.12 24.89
CA ILE A 10 -28.53 37.20 23.87
C ILE A 10 -27.38 36.26 24.24
N VAL A 11 -26.94 36.23 25.48
CA VAL A 11 -25.85 35.33 25.96
C VAL A 11 -26.28 33.87 25.75
N LEU A 12 -27.52 33.53 26.13
CA LEU A 12 -28.04 32.18 25.92
C LEU A 12 -28.06 31.78 24.42
N ALA A 13 -28.52 32.67 23.56
CA ALA A 13 -28.54 32.45 22.12
C ALA A 13 -27.12 32.21 21.54
N VAL A 14 -26.13 33.00 21.98
CA VAL A 14 -24.71 32.83 21.57
C VAL A 14 -24.17 31.47 22.04
N ILE A 15 -24.46 31.06 23.27
CA ILE A 15 -24.06 29.74 23.78
C ILE A 15 -24.68 28.62 22.95
N VAL A 16 -25.97 28.69 22.64
CA VAL A 16 -26.64 27.67 21.80
C VAL A 16 -26.02 27.59 20.41
N ILE A 17 -25.76 28.73 19.77
CA ILE A 17 -25.09 28.79 18.46
C ILE A 17 -23.71 28.17 18.54
N ALA A 18 -22.92 28.47 19.58
CA ALA A 18 -21.59 27.90 19.77
C ALA A 18 -21.65 26.38 19.93
N ILE A 19 -22.59 25.85 20.71
CA ILE A 19 -22.77 24.41 20.88
C ILE A 19 -23.13 23.74 19.54
N VAL A 20 -24.08 24.30 18.80
CA VAL A 20 -24.49 23.76 17.47
C VAL A 20 -23.31 23.75 16.50
N ALA A 21 -22.49 24.83 16.50
CA ALA A 21 -21.30 24.91 15.66
C ALA A 21 -20.25 23.85 16.02
N ILE A 22 -20.00 23.62 17.32
CA ILE A 22 -19.05 22.60 17.81
C ILE A 22 -19.55 21.20 17.44
N VAL A 23 -20.84 20.91 17.66
CA VAL A 23 -21.42 19.59 17.29
C VAL A 23 -21.37 19.36 15.77
N GLY A 24 -21.70 20.37 14.98
CA GLY A 24 -21.62 20.29 13.53
C GLY A 24 -20.18 20.06 13.04
N TRP A 25 -19.22 20.76 13.61
CA TRP A 25 -17.81 20.56 13.34
C TRP A 25 -17.35 19.14 13.73
N TRP A 26 -17.74 18.63 14.90
CA TRP A 26 -17.42 17.28 15.37
C TRP A 26 -17.92 16.21 14.40
N ILE A 27 -19.21 16.28 14.02
CA ILE A 27 -19.82 15.34 13.07
C ILE A 27 -19.12 15.41 11.71
N SER A 28 -18.87 16.61 11.19
CA SER A 28 -18.16 16.81 9.92
C SER A 28 -16.76 16.21 9.95
N THR A 29 -16.04 16.41 11.04
CA THR A 29 -14.67 15.88 11.22
C THR A 29 -14.70 14.36 11.31
N ARG A 30 -15.63 13.77 12.05
CA ARG A 30 -15.83 12.31 12.12
C ARG A 30 -16.11 11.71 10.74
N ASN A 31 -17.04 12.29 10.01
CA ASN A 31 -17.38 11.85 8.65
C ASN A 31 -16.19 11.98 7.68
N ALA A 32 -15.34 12.99 7.85
CA ALA A 32 -14.13 13.12 7.06
C ALA A 32 -13.13 12.00 7.33
N PHE A 33 -12.97 11.55 8.59
CA PHE A 33 -12.14 10.37 8.92
C PHE A 33 -12.70 9.09 8.31
N VAL A 34 -14.02 8.88 8.35
CA VAL A 34 -14.64 7.72 7.71
C VAL A 34 -14.33 7.71 6.20
N ARG A 35 -14.48 8.86 5.53
CA ARG A 35 -14.15 8.96 4.10
C ARG A 35 -12.67 8.70 3.79
N LEU A 36 -11.76 9.22 4.62
CA LEU A 36 -10.33 9.00 4.44
C LEU A 36 -9.93 7.54 4.70
N LYS A 37 -10.51 6.91 5.73
CA LYS A 37 -10.33 5.47 5.99
C LYS A 37 -10.74 4.65 4.77
N ASN A 38 -11.94 4.87 4.26
CA ASN A 38 -12.45 4.13 3.09
C ASN A 38 -11.56 4.31 1.86
N LYS A 39 -11.01 5.52 1.63
CA LYS A 39 -10.07 5.77 0.54
C LYS A 39 -8.74 5.00 0.70
N VAL A 40 -8.25 4.86 1.93
CA VAL A 40 -7.05 4.03 2.21
C VAL A 40 -7.36 2.55 1.93
N GLU A 41 -8.51 2.07 2.36
CA GLU A 41 -8.95 0.67 2.14
C GLU A 41 -9.17 0.37 0.65
N GLU A 42 -9.80 1.28 -0.11
CA GLU A 42 -9.96 1.18 -1.55
C GLU A 42 -8.61 1.14 -2.28
N ALA A 43 -7.68 2.02 -1.89
CA ALA A 43 -6.34 2.06 -2.45
C ALA A 43 -5.56 0.76 -2.14
N TRP A 44 -5.74 0.21 -0.93
CA TRP A 44 -5.16 -1.09 -0.56
C TRP A 44 -5.74 -2.24 -1.38
N ALA A 45 -7.05 -2.29 -1.55
CA ALA A 45 -7.72 -3.32 -2.36
C ALA A 45 -7.20 -3.33 -3.81
N THR A 46 -6.84 -2.17 -4.37
CA THR A 46 -6.22 -2.07 -5.68
C THR A 46 -4.83 -2.72 -5.70
N ILE A 47 -4.01 -2.48 -4.67
CA ILE A 47 -2.70 -3.14 -4.50
C ILE A 47 -2.87 -4.66 -4.43
N ASP A 48 -3.80 -5.13 -3.61
CA ASP A 48 -4.05 -6.56 -3.39
C ASP A 48 -4.40 -7.29 -4.69
N VAL A 49 -5.18 -6.67 -5.57
CA VAL A 49 -5.48 -7.19 -6.91
C VAL A 49 -4.21 -7.38 -7.75
N TYR A 50 -3.27 -6.43 -7.74
CA TYR A 50 -2.01 -6.55 -8.49
C TYR A 50 -1.05 -7.54 -7.85
N LEU A 51 -0.98 -7.61 -6.52
CA LEU A 51 -0.21 -8.62 -5.80
C LEU A 51 -0.72 -10.03 -6.16
N LYS A 52 -2.04 -10.23 -6.13
CA LYS A 52 -2.63 -11.52 -6.53
C LYS A 52 -2.29 -11.88 -7.97
N LYS A 53 -2.45 -10.99 -8.94
CA LYS A 53 -2.07 -11.22 -10.34
C LYS A 53 -0.60 -11.64 -10.46
N ARG A 54 0.30 -10.99 -9.70
CA ARG A 54 1.72 -11.33 -9.66
C ARG A 54 1.96 -12.75 -9.13
N TYR A 55 1.27 -13.13 -8.04
CA TYR A 55 1.39 -14.47 -7.46
C TYR A 55 0.88 -15.56 -8.40
N ASP A 56 -0.16 -15.27 -9.17
CA ASP A 56 -0.78 -16.22 -10.11
C ASP A 56 0.10 -16.49 -11.36
N LEU A 57 1.00 -15.58 -11.73
CA LEU A 57 1.95 -15.78 -12.82
C LEU A 57 3.19 -16.60 -12.44
N ILE A 58 3.58 -16.64 -11.18
CA ILE A 58 4.81 -17.30 -10.73
C ILE A 58 4.82 -18.81 -11.03
N PRO A 59 3.74 -19.60 -10.81
CA PRO A 59 3.71 -21.00 -11.19
C PRO A 59 3.99 -21.24 -12.66
N ASN A 60 3.41 -20.43 -13.56
CA ASN A 60 3.64 -20.54 -14.99
C ASN A 60 5.09 -20.24 -15.38
N LEU A 61 5.70 -19.23 -14.71
CA LEU A 61 7.12 -18.91 -14.87
C LEU A 61 7.99 -20.08 -14.43
N VAL A 62 7.69 -20.67 -13.27
CA VAL A 62 8.40 -21.85 -12.72
C VAL A 62 8.33 -23.04 -13.68
N GLU A 63 7.15 -23.37 -14.19
CA GLU A 63 6.96 -24.49 -15.13
C GLU A 63 7.68 -24.25 -16.47
N THR A 64 7.65 -23.02 -16.97
CA THR A 64 8.36 -22.65 -18.20
C THR A 64 9.86 -22.87 -18.05
N VAL A 65 10.45 -22.47 -16.92
CA VAL A 65 11.89 -22.61 -16.68
C VAL A 65 12.29 -24.04 -16.37
N LYS A 66 11.48 -24.82 -15.65
CA LYS A 66 11.74 -26.24 -15.39
C LYS A 66 11.92 -27.07 -16.66
N GLY A 67 11.23 -26.73 -17.74
CA GLY A 67 11.39 -27.39 -19.04
C GLY A 67 12.80 -27.24 -19.65
N PHE A 68 13.58 -26.25 -19.19
CA PHE A 68 14.95 -25.96 -19.68
C PHE A 68 16.03 -26.25 -18.63
N ALA A 69 15.68 -26.19 -17.34
CA ALA A 69 16.62 -26.44 -16.25
C ALA A 69 16.71 -27.93 -15.95
N LYS A 70 17.90 -28.54 -16.21
CA LYS A 70 18.17 -29.95 -15.90
C LYS A 70 18.24 -30.27 -14.41
N HIS A 71 18.46 -29.25 -13.57
CA HIS A 71 18.50 -29.35 -12.11
C HIS A 71 17.64 -28.26 -11.49
N GLU A 72 16.97 -28.58 -10.39
CA GLU A 72 16.17 -27.65 -9.61
C GLU A 72 17.03 -26.52 -9.04
N SER A 73 16.91 -25.33 -9.64
CA SER A 73 17.70 -24.15 -9.23
C SER A 73 17.28 -23.66 -7.83
N GLU A 74 18.27 -23.37 -7.00
CA GLU A 74 18.07 -22.76 -5.66
C GLU A 74 17.25 -21.44 -5.76
N THR A 75 17.49 -20.66 -6.80
CA THR A 75 16.76 -19.42 -7.09
C THR A 75 15.30 -19.65 -7.40
N LEU A 76 14.96 -20.78 -8.04
CA LEU A 76 13.58 -21.16 -8.30
C LEU A 76 12.83 -21.49 -6.99
N LYS A 77 13.49 -22.23 -6.09
CA LYS A 77 12.96 -22.54 -4.75
C LYS A 77 12.75 -21.27 -3.95
N SER A 78 13.69 -20.32 -4.02
CA SER A 78 13.58 -19.03 -3.34
C SER A 78 12.37 -18.23 -3.80
N VAL A 79 12.10 -18.16 -5.11
CA VAL A 79 10.92 -17.48 -5.64
C VAL A 79 9.62 -18.13 -5.18
N ILE A 80 9.54 -19.48 -5.20
CA ILE A 80 8.37 -20.23 -4.72
C ILE A 80 8.14 -19.97 -3.22
N ALA A 81 9.19 -20.01 -2.42
CA ALA A 81 9.12 -19.76 -0.98
C ALA A 81 8.65 -18.32 -0.69
N ALA A 82 9.25 -17.33 -1.36
CA ALA A 82 8.86 -15.93 -1.21
C ALA A 82 7.39 -15.69 -1.62
N ARG A 83 6.93 -16.33 -2.72
CA ARG A 83 5.52 -16.29 -3.13
C ARG A 83 4.60 -16.86 -2.05
N ASN A 84 4.93 -18.03 -1.49
CA ASN A 84 4.09 -18.68 -0.48
C ASN A 84 4.00 -17.84 0.80
N ILE A 85 5.09 -17.22 1.24
CA ILE A 85 5.10 -16.26 2.35
C ILE A 85 4.20 -15.06 2.03
N ALA A 86 4.31 -14.51 0.83
CA ALA A 86 3.52 -13.35 0.41
C ALA A 86 2.01 -13.66 0.33
N MET A 87 1.66 -14.86 -0.12
CA MET A 87 0.24 -15.30 -0.15
C MET A 87 -0.34 -15.59 1.24
N GLY A 88 0.50 -15.87 2.22
CA GLY A 88 0.09 -16.11 3.60
C GLY A 88 0.00 -14.85 4.47
N ALA A 89 0.33 -13.69 3.92
CA ALA A 89 0.26 -12.42 4.66
C ALA A 89 -1.17 -12.11 5.09
N SER A 90 -1.37 -11.85 6.37
CA SER A 90 -2.68 -11.61 6.99
C SER A 90 -2.96 -10.12 7.25
N SER A 91 -1.94 -9.28 7.14
CA SER A 91 -2.04 -7.83 7.33
C SER A 91 -1.37 -7.05 6.20
N PRO A 92 -1.76 -5.77 5.96
CA PRO A 92 -1.07 -4.91 5.02
C PRO A 92 0.43 -4.80 5.27
N GLU A 93 0.86 -4.71 6.52
CA GLU A 93 2.27 -4.63 6.92
C GLU A 93 3.05 -5.88 6.50
N GLU A 94 2.49 -7.07 6.76
CA GLU A 94 3.09 -8.34 6.34
C GLU A 94 3.15 -8.46 4.83
N ALA A 95 2.07 -8.08 4.11
CA ALA A 95 2.00 -8.10 2.66
C ALA A 95 3.04 -7.15 2.02
N ILE A 96 3.23 -5.95 2.59
CA ILE A 96 4.25 -4.98 2.16
C ILE A 96 5.65 -5.61 2.24
N LYS A 97 6.01 -6.14 3.41
CA LYS A 97 7.32 -6.77 3.64
C LYS A 97 7.54 -7.98 2.73
N ALA A 98 6.56 -8.86 2.64
CA ALA A 98 6.64 -10.06 1.80
C ALA A 98 6.72 -9.73 0.30
N SER A 99 6.02 -8.68 -0.15
CA SER A 99 6.12 -8.18 -1.54
C SER A 99 7.54 -7.70 -1.88
N GLY A 100 8.23 -7.02 -0.96
CA GLY A 100 9.63 -6.62 -1.12
C GLY A 100 10.56 -7.83 -1.28
N ALA A 101 10.42 -8.83 -0.40
CA ALA A 101 11.20 -10.06 -0.47
C ALA A 101 10.98 -10.82 -1.80
N LEU A 102 9.73 -10.88 -2.28
CA LEU A 102 9.42 -11.50 -3.57
C LEU A 102 10.02 -10.72 -4.74
N THR A 103 10.01 -9.39 -4.71
CA THR A 103 10.66 -8.54 -5.72
C THR A 103 12.16 -8.85 -5.81
N SER A 104 12.84 -8.92 -4.67
CA SER A 104 14.27 -9.25 -4.62
C SER A 104 14.55 -10.66 -5.15
N SER A 105 13.74 -11.65 -4.77
CA SER A 105 13.88 -13.02 -5.26
C SER A 105 13.67 -13.13 -6.77
N LEU A 106 12.67 -12.43 -7.33
CA LEU A 106 12.42 -12.40 -8.77
C LEU A 106 13.56 -11.71 -9.54
N LYS A 107 14.11 -10.61 -9.01
CA LYS A 107 15.26 -9.93 -9.62
C LYS A 107 16.47 -10.86 -9.70
N THR A 108 16.80 -11.53 -8.61
CA THR A 108 17.89 -12.52 -8.56
C THR A 108 17.64 -13.66 -9.54
N PHE A 109 16.40 -14.19 -9.57
CA PHE A 109 16.00 -15.25 -10.48
C PHE A 109 16.19 -14.87 -11.95
N PHE A 110 15.70 -13.69 -12.38
CA PHE A 110 15.87 -13.25 -13.77
C PHE A 110 17.33 -13.04 -14.16
N ASN A 111 18.18 -12.54 -13.26
CA ASN A 111 19.62 -12.41 -13.50
C ASN A 111 20.26 -13.78 -13.73
N VAL A 112 19.99 -14.76 -12.86
CA VAL A 112 20.52 -16.12 -12.99
C VAL A 112 20.02 -16.81 -14.27
N VAL A 113 18.74 -16.65 -14.61
CA VAL A 113 18.19 -17.20 -15.86
C VAL A 113 18.85 -16.58 -17.08
N GLN A 114 19.11 -15.29 -17.07
CA GLN A 114 19.79 -14.60 -18.16
C GLN A 114 21.23 -15.12 -18.39
N GLU A 115 21.94 -15.43 -17.31
CA GLU A 115 23.33 -15.91 -17.37
C GLU A 115 23.44 -17.39 -17.70
N GLN A 116 22.60 -18.23 -17.08
CA GLN A 116 22.73 -19.69 -17.14
C GLN A 116 21.89 -20.35 -18.24
N TYR A 117 20.81 -19.69 -18.70
CA TYR A 117 19.85 -20.24 -19.66
C TYR A 117 19.56 -19.28 -20.80
N PRO A 118 20.57 -18.93 -21.65
CA PRO A 118 20.40 -17.94 -22.72
C PRO A 118 19.32 -18.37 -23.74
N GLN A 119 19.06 -19.66 -23.89
CA GLN A 119 18.00 -20.19 -24.75
C GLN A 119 16.60 -19.78 -24.30
N LEU A 120 16.38 -19.45 -23.00
CA LEU A 120 15.10 -18.95 -22.50
C LEU A 120 14.81 -17.53 -23.01
N GLN A 121 15.83 -16.76 -23.36
CA GLN A 121 15.66 -15.43 -23.93
C GLN A 121 15.04 -15.45 -25.35
N ALA A 122 15.05 -16.59 -26.02
CA ALA A 122 14.39 -16.81 -27.30
C ALA A 122 13.02 -17.49 -27.14
N ASN A 123 12.65 -17.90 -25.91
CA ASN A 123 11.38 -18.57 -25.66
C ASN A 123 10.25 -17.53 -25.49
N THR A 124 9.28 -17.57 -26.40
CA THR A 124 8.17 -16.61 -26.44
C THR A 124 7.33 -16.62 -25.16
N ASN A 125 7.04 -17.80 -24.60
CA ASN A 125 6.26 -17.91 -23.35
C ASN A 125 7.00 -17.29 -22.17
N PHE A 126 8.32 -17.48 -22.06
CA PHE A 126 9.13 -16.87 -21.03
C PHE A 126 9.16 -15.34 -21.15
N LEU A 127 9.34 -14.82 -22.37
CA LEU A 127 9.33 -13.38 -22.64
C LEU A 127 7.97 -12.76 -22.34
N ASP A 128 6.88 -13.43 -22.68
CA ASP A 128 5.53 -12.97 -22.38
C ASP A 128 5.29 -12.89 -20.86
N LEU A 129 5.67 -13.92 -20.11
CA LEU A 129 5.56 -13.93 -18.65
C LEU A 129 6.42 -12.83 -18.00
N GLN A 130 7.65 -12.64 -18.51
CA GLN A 130 8.52 -11.56 -18.05
C GLN A 130 7.90 -10.17 -18.31
N ASN A 131 7.32 -9.96 -19.50
CA ASN A 131 6.66 -8.70 -19.84
C ASN A 131 5.39 -8.46 -19.01
N GLN A 132 4.59 -9.51 -18.77
CA GLN A 132 3.43 -9.41 -17.88
C GLN A 132 3.84 -9.05 -16.46
N LEU A 133 4.89 -9.68 -15.91
CA LEU A 133 5.42 -9.35 -14.58
C LEU A 133 5.95 -7.92 -14.49
N LYS A 134 6.66 -7.43 -15.54
CA LYS A 134 7.09 -6.02 -15.63
C LYS A 134 5.90 -5.06 -15.68
N GLY A 135 4.86 -5.40 -16.44
CA GLY A 135 3.63 -4.61 -16.50
C GLY A 135 2.94 -4.53 -15.14
N ILE A 136 2.80 -5.67 -14.44
CA ILE A 136 2.21 -5.70 -13.09
C ILE A 136 3.06 -4.88 -12.11
N GLU A 137 4.38 -4.93 -12.19
CA GLU A 137 5.25 -4.13 -11.30
C GLU A 137 5.05 -2.62 -11.52
N ALA A 138 4.90 -2.16 -12.76
CA ALA A 138 4.63 -0.75 -13.07
C ALA A 138 3.26 -0.30 -12.53
N GLU A 139 2.22 -1.14 -12.66
CA GLU A 139 0.91 -0.89 -12.09
C GLU A 139 0.94 -0.88 -10.56
N LEU A 140 1.68 -1.83 -9.98
CA LEU A 140 1.86 -1.93 -8.53
C LEU A 140 2.57 -0.69 -7.97
N GLU A 141 3.60 -0.18 -8.66
CA GLU A 141 4.28 1.07 -8.29
C GLU A 141 3.31 2.26 -8.31
N SER A 142 2.46 2.36 -9.33
CA SER A 142 1.43 3.39 -9.42
C SER A 142 0.41 3.28 -8.28
N ALA A 143 -0.09 2.07 -8.01
CA ALA A 143 -1.02 1.81 -6.92
C ALA A 143 -0.41 2.12 -5.54
N ARG A 144 0.87 1.81 -5.33
CA ARG A 144 1.63 2.15 -4.10
C ARG A 144 1.72 3.67 -3.89
N ARG A 145 2.04 4.43 -4.94
CA ARG A 145 2.06 5.91 -4.86
C ARG A 145 0.70 6.46 -4.47
N TYR A 146 -0.37 5.96 -5.08
CA TYR A 146 -1.73 6.36 -4.74
C TYR A 146 -2.10 6.02 -3.30
N TYR A 147 -1.83 4.78 -2.86
CA TYR A 147 -2.04 4.34 -1.48
C TYR A 147 -1.31 5.23 -0.47
N ASN A 148 -0.01 5.47 -0.69
CA ASN A 148 0.79 6.34 0.18
C ASN A 148 0.24 7.77 0.25
N GLY A 149 -0.32 8.27 -0.84
CA GLY A 149 -1.02 9.56 -0.86
C GLY A 149 -2.25 9.57 0.05
N GLN A 150 -3.07 8.51 0.03
CA GLN A 150 -4.25 8.38 0.90
C GLN A 150 -3.84 8.19 2.37
N VAL A 151 -2.82 7.36 2.63
CA VAL A 151 -2.25 7.18 3.97
C VAL A 151 -1.72 8.50 4.53
N LYS A 152 -0.99 9.28 3.72
CA LYS A 152 -0.51 10.60 4.13
C LYS A 152 -1.67 11.52 4.51
N ALA A 153 -2.70 11.60 3.68
CA ALA A 153 -3.87 12.44 3.95
C ALA A 153 -4.58 12.03 5.25
N PHE A 154 -4.74 10.73 5.48
CA PHE A 154 -5.34 10.19 6.70
C PHE A 154 -4.47 10.49 7.92
N ASN A 155 -3.19 10.13 7.90
CA ASN A 155 -2.26 10.30 9.03
C ASN A 155 -2.08 11.79 9.37
N THR A 156 -1.93 12.67 8.37
CA THR A 156 -1.83 14.12 8.59
C THR A 156 -3.08 14.65 9.30
N LYS A 157 -4.29 14.31 8.82
CA LYS A 157 -5.52 14.75 9.48
C LYS A 157 -5.63 14.22 10.91
N ARG A 158 -5.13 13.00 11.16
CA ARG A 158 -5.10 12.38 12.49
C ARG A 158 -4.18 13.14 13.47
N GLU A 159 -3.08 13.69 12.98
CA GLU A 159 -2.07 14.41 13.80
C GLU A 159 -2.41 15.88 14.02
N LEU A 160 -3.22 16.49 13.13
CA LEU A 160 -3.57 17.90 13.22
C LEU A 160 -4.57 18.20 14.36
N PHE A 161 -4.34 19.32 15.05
CA PHE A 161 -5.31 19.89 15.97
C PHE A 161 -6.33 20.75 15.19
N PRO A 162 -7.62 20.75 15.56
CA PRO A 162 -8.25 20.00 16.65
C PRO A 162 -8.79 18.63 16.25
N SER A 163 -8.60 18.15 15.01
CA SER A 163 -9.15 16.90 14.50
C SER A 163 -8.64 15.65 15.25
N ASN A 164 -7.44 15.72 15.84
CA ASN A 164 -6.89 14.65 16.67
C ASN A 164 -7.76 14.33 17.90
N LEU A 165 -8.48 15.32 18.44
CA LEU A 165 -9.40 15.12 19.58
C LEU A 165 -10.57 14.20 19.17
N VAL A 166 -11.04 14.33 17.94
CA VAL A 166 -12.16 13.53 17.43
C VAL A 166 -11.72 12.08 17.16
N VAL A 167 -10.59 11.90 16.48
CA VAL A 167 -10.13 10.57 16.05
C VAL A 167 -9.68 9.68 17.20
N ASN A 168 -9.16 10.26 18.28
CA ASN A 168 -8.74 9.49 19.46
C ASN A 168 -9.91 8.76 20.14
N GLY A 169 -11.15 9.19 19.91
CA GLY A 169 -12.37 8.51 20.38
C GLY A 169 -13.02 7.58 19.35
N MET A 170 -12.40 7.33 18.19
CA MET A 170 -13.03 6.60 17.06
C MET A 170 -12.68 5.11 16.97
N GLY A 171 -11.88 4.55 17.87
CA GLY A 171 -11.54 3.13 17.87
C GLY A 171 -10.29 2.78 17.07
N GLU A 172 -9.88 1.50 17.16
CA GLU A 172 -8.58 0.99 16.65
C GLU A 172 -8.46 1.05 15.12
N GLU A 173 -9.56 0.95 14.39
CA GLU A 173 -9.57 1.05 12.93
C GLU A 173 -9.13 2.41 12.39
N TYR A 174 -9.07 3.44 13.26
CA TYR A 174 -8.59 4.79 12.96
C TYR A 174 -7.17 5.07 13.50
N LEU A 175 -6.44 4.05 13.90
CA LEU A 175 -5.02 4.18 14.22
C LEU A 175 -4.21 4.59 12.99
N LYS A 176 -3.00 5.08 13.22
CA LYS A 176 -2.05 5.47 12.16
C LYS A 176 -1.87 4.32 11.16
N LYS A 177 -2.00 4.63 9.88
CA LYS A 177 -1.86 3.65 8.80
C LYS A 177 -0.41 3.56 8.33
N PRO A 178 0.10 2.34 8.04
CA PRO A 178 1.45 2.16 7.55
C PRO A 178 1.58 2.66 6.11
N TYR A 179 2.76 3.20 5.78
CA TYR A 179 3.12 3.48 4.39
C TYR A 179 3.61 2.20 3.71
N PHE A 180 3.37 2.11 2.42
CA PHE A 180 4.01 1.12 1.59
C PHE A 180 5.43 1.62 1.25
N GLU A 181 6.40 1.27 2.08
CA GLU A 181 7.82 1.58 1.85
C GLU A 181 8.52 0.33 1.31
N LEU A 182 9.48 0.53 0.42
CA LEU A 182 10.40 -0.53 0.01
C LEU A 182 11.56 -0.53 1.02
N ASP A 183 11.79 -1.66 1.65
CA ASP A 183 12.79 -1.83 2.72
C ASP A 183 14.25 -1.86 2.21
N SER A 184 14.52 -1.67 0.93
CA SER A 184 15.89 -1.70 0.42
C SER A 184 16.55 -0.32 0.51
N GLU A 185 17.55 -0.21 1.38
CA GLU A 185 18.49 0.93 1.36
C GLU A 185 19.16 1.11 -0.01
N GLU A 186 19.28 0.03 -0.80
CA GLU A 186 19.82 0.05 -2.16
C GLU A 186 18.96 0.85 -3.14
N GLU A 187 17.65 0.86 -2.99
CA GLU A 187 16.72 1.66 -3.82
C GLU A 187 16.69 3.14 -3.41
N ARG A 188 17.16 3.48 -2.21
CA ARG A 188 17.35 4.87 -1.74
C ARG A 188 18.67 5.48 -2.24
N GLN A 189 19.60 4.68 -2.72
CA GLN A 189 20.85 5.19 -3.28
C GLN A 189 20.61 5.70 -4.70
N ASN A 190 20.85 6.99 -4.90
CA ASN A 190 20.90 7.58 -6.24
C ASN A 190 21.80 6.75 -7.14
N VAL A 191 21.27 6.27 -8.25
CA VAL A 191 22.06 5.69 -9.33
C VAL A 191 23.11 6.73 -9.72
N LYS A 192 24.37 6.51 -9.38
CA LYS A 192 25.47 7.32 -9.89
C LYS A 192 25.54 7.08 -11.40
N VAL A 193 24.99 8.01 -12.16
CA VAL A 193 25.19 8.04 -13.60
C VAL A 193 26.60 8.59 -13.79
N SER A 194 27.57 7.71 -14.08
CA SER A 194 28.88 8.10 -14.60
C SER A 194 28.75 8.31 -16.11
N PHE A 195 29.02 9.53 -16.56
CA PHE A 195 29.16 9.87 -17.97
C PHE A 195 30.55 9.46 -18.45
#